data_7c07a57025cec91b95d880e9933c8a25
#
_entry.id   7c07a57025cec91b95d880e9933c8a25
#
_cell.length_a   1.000
_cell.length_b   1.000
_cell.length_c   1.000
_cell.angle_alpha   90.00
_cell.angle_beta   90.00
_cell.angle_gamma   90.00
#
_symmetry.space_group_name_H-M   'P 1'
#
loop_
_entity.id
_entity.type
_entity.pdbx_description
1 polymer ?
#
loop_
_entity_poly.entity_id
_entity_poly.type
_entity_poly.pdbx_seq_one_letter_code
_entity_poly.pdbx_strand_id
1 'polypeptide(L)'
;MRQAYDVVVLGSGAAGLTAALAAATQGAERVAVFEKAGLLGGTTALSGGTIWIPANQPAREAGVEDSREQGLEYLASLSNGMILPELAEALVDGGPRFVDFLNANTEIRLRLVRGYPDYHPEHPGGLPGGGRSIEPALVSFAGLEEWTDRIAGDVRRSLIAETPLGGGTGVVPPDVLAEREEAKQEGLGRALIGGLLRACLKHGVHIATRSRGLRLLLDDHVVAGVELETPDGHQSIHADAVILATGGFEYDPDLVRDFLRGPLTKPVGAPTDTGDGLRMAMRIGAQLGNMREAWWSPIISYPGVRRDGGGNALLSARERALPGSIMVNRYGRRFCNEAANYNALGGAFHRLDESRLDFVNVPAYMIFDQSMVDRFGAFGVGPGGEMPDWVTRAQTLDDLAEVFGLPAAELRATVDRFNENARNGVDPDFARGESAYDRWPGAGHAADPDSPRSALGPLEAAPFYGAEVAISALGTKGGPRTDREGRVLDVDGDVIPGLYAAGNVMASPAGMVYGGAGATLAVAGVWGLYAGRAAVQDRGRTARTD
;
A
#
# COMPACT_ATOMS: atom_id res chain seq x y z
N MET A 1 -23.63 -23.07 7.20
CA MET A 1 -22.96 -22.59 5.98
C MET A 1 -23.43 -23.45 4.79
N ARG A 2 -23.59 -22.91 3.58
CA ARG A 2 -23.86 -23.74 2.39
C ARG A 2 -22.62 -24.56 2.08
N GLN A 3 -22.78 -25.79 1.57
CA GLN A 3 -21.64 -26.67 1.25
C GLN A 3 -21.11 -26.48 -0.18
N ALA A 4 -21.81 -25.73 -1.03
CA ALA A 4 -21.41 -25.48 -2.42
C ALA A 4 -21.72 -24.04 -2.87
N TYR A 5 -20.77 -23.46 -3.59
CA TYR A 5 -20.84 -22.13 -4.19
C TYR A 5 -20.40 -22.18 -5.66
N ASP A 6 -20.77 -21.15 -6.40
CA ASP A 6 -20.27 -20.95 -7.76
C ASP A 6 -18.85 -20.37 -7.70
N VAL A 7 -18.65 -19.37 -6.82
CA VAL A 7 -17.35 -18.73 -6.61
C VAL A 7 -17.10 -18.56 -5.13
N VAL A 8 -15.94 -19.01 -4.67
CA VAL A 8 -15.42 -18.77 -3.33
C VAL A 8 -14.24 -17.80 -3.41
N VAL A 9 -14.27 -16.75 -2.62
CA VAL A 9 -13.19 -15.76 -2.48
C VAL A 9 -12.61 -15.86 -1.08
N LEU A 10 -11.29 -15.97 -0.97
CA LEU A 10 -10.56 -16.00 0.31
C LEU A 10 -9.90 -14.64 0.56
N GLY A 11 -10.43 -13.91 1.53
CA GLY A 11 -9.99 -12.56 1.94
C GLY A 11 -10.97 -11.46 1.54
N SER A 12 -11.11 -10.46 2.41
CA SER A 12 -12.09 -9.37 2.33
C SER A 12 -11.47 -7.99 2.07
N GLY A 13 -10.22 -7.93 1.60
CA GLY A 13 -9.59 -6.70 1.13
C GLY A 13 -10.21 -6.19 -0.17
N ALA A 14 -9.67 -5.08 -0.72
CA ALA A 14 -10.16 -4.51 -1.99
C ALA A 14 -10.21 -5.54 -3.12
N ALA A 15 -9.18 -6.39 -3.25
CA ALA A 15 -9.13 -7.43 -4.27
C ALA A 15 -10.30 -8.42 -4.11
N GLY A 16 -10.50 -8.94 -2.91
CA GLY A 16 -11.52 -9.97 -2.65
C GLY A 16 -12.94 -9.45 -2.80
N LEU A 17 -13.26 -8.29 -2.21
CA LEU A 17 -14.60 -7.71 -2.34
C LEU A 17 -14.90 -7.29 -3.78
N THR A 18 -13.89 -6.78 -4.52
CA THR A 18 -14.06 -6.47 -5.95
C THR A 18 -14.31 -7.74 -6.76
N ALA A 19 -13.56 -8.82 -6.49
CA ALA A 19 -13.73 -10.10 -7.19
C ALA A 19 -15.11 -10.71 -6.91
N ALA A 20 -15.55 -10.71 -5.66
CA ALA A 20 -16.87 -11.20 -5.29
C ALA A 20 -18.00 -10.41 -5.94
N LEU A 21 -17.90 -9.07 -5.93
CA LEU A 21 -18.87 -8.21 -6.59
C LEU A 21 -18.87 -8.44 -8.12
N ALA A 22 -17.66 -8.54 -8.71
CA ALA A 22 -17.55 -8.80 -10.15
C ALA A 22 -18.14 -10.14 -10.54
N ALA A 23 -17.94 -11.21 -9.76
CA ALA A 23 -18.56 -12.50 -10.00
C ALA A 23 -20.09 -12.44 -9.89
N ALA A 24 -20.62 -11.81 -8.84
CA ALA A 24 -22.07 -11.69 -8.63
C ALA A 24 -22.75 -10.86 -9.73
N THR A 25 -22.16 -9.75 -10.16
CA THR A 25 -22.68 -8.92 -11.25
C THR A 25 -22.52 -9.57 -12.62
N GLN A 26 -21.65 -10.56 -12.77
CA GLN A 26 -21.46 -11.34 -14.00
C GLN A 26 -22.40 -12.56 -14.07
N GLY A 27 -23.24 -12.79 -13.06
CA GLY A 27 -24.26 -13.82 -13.05
C GLY A 27 -23.96 -15.07 -12.21
N ALA A 28 -22.93 -15.06 -11.36
CA ALA A 28 -22.79 -16.08 -10.33
C ALA A 28 -23.89 -15.91 -9.27
N GLU A 29 -24.65 -16.97 -9.00
CA GLU A 29 -25.78 -16.93 -8.08
C GLU A 29 -25.37 -17.16 -6.63
N ARG A 30 -24.27 -17.92 -6.41
CA ARG A 30 -23.78 -18.33 -5.10
C ARG A 30 -22.32 -17.93 -4.95
N VAL A 31 -22.11 -16.70 -4.48
CA VAL A 31 -20.77 -16.16 -4.21
C VAL A 31 -20.54 -16.05 -2.69
N ALA A 32 -19.38 -16.48 -2.23
CA ALA A 32 -18.98 -16.32 -0.83
C ALA A 32 -17.61 -15.67 -0.70
N VAL A 33 -17.47 -14.84 0.34
CA VAL A 33 -16.20 -14.29 0.84
C VAL A 33 -15.94 -14.86 2.22
N PHE A 34 -14.82 -15.54 2.38
CA PHE A 34 -14.34 -16.05 3.66
C PHE A 34 -13.13 -15.24 4.13
N GLU A 35 -13.28 -14.59 5.28
CA GLU A 35 -12.24 -13.79 5.91
C GLU A 35 -11.69 -14.51 7.16
N LYS A 36 -10.38 -14.67 7.22
CA LYS A 36 -9.69 -15.33 8.34
C LYS A 36 -9.80 -14.54 9.65
N ALA A 37 -9.71 -13.21 9.57
CA ALA A 37 -9.82 -12.32 10.72
C ALA A 37 -11.26 -12.22 11.25
N GLY A 38 -11.40 -11.70 12.46
CA GLY A 38 -12.69 -11.22 12.97
C GLY A 38 -13.13 -9.88 12.38
N LEU A 39 -12.20 -9.16 11.72
CA LEU A 39 -12.41 -7.87 11.08
C LEU A 39 -12.24 -7.98 9.56
N LEU A 40 -13.09 -7.30 8.82
CA LEU A 40 -13.07 -7.22 7.35
C LEU A 40 -12.12 -6.12 6.86
N GLY A 41 -11.69 -6.25 5.61
CA GLY A 41 -11.03 -5.20 4.86
C GLY A 41 -9.49 -5.28 4.82
N GLY A 42 -8.89 -6.09 5.70
CA GLY A 42 -7.44 -6.32 5.72
C GLY A 42 -6.64 -5.02 5.66
N THR A 43 -5.49 -5.04 5.00
CA THR A 43 -4.60 -3.88 4.83
C THR A 43 -5.27 -2.73 4.06
N THR A 44 -6.26 -3.01 3.19
CA THR A 44 -7.00 -1.95 2.49
C THR A 44 -7.71 -1.01 3.45
N ALA A 45 -8.40 -1.54 4.48
CA ALA A 45 -9.12 -0.72 5.46
C ALA A 45 -8.18 0.16 6.31
N LEU A 46 -6.92 -0.25 6.48
CA LEU A 46 -5.89 0.50 7.21
C LEU A 46 -5.26 1.62 6.37
N SER A 47 -5.41 1.56 5.04
CA SER A 47 -4.72 2.41 4.07
C SER A 47 -5.36 3.79 3.90
N GLY A 48 -4.67 4.68 3.18
CA GLY A 48 -5.22 5.95 2.70
C GLY A 48 -6.28 5.82 1.60
N GLY A 49 -6.55 4.62 1.09
CA GLY A 49 -7.56 4.36 0.06
C GLY A 49 -7.21 4.89 -1.34
N THR A 50 -6.04 5.47 -1.52
CA THR A 50 -5.59 6.02 -2.81
C THR A 50 -5.37 4.91 -3.84
N ILE A 51 -5.75 5.18 -5.08
CA ILE A 51 -5.62 4.26 -6.22
C ILE A 51 -4.89 4.98 -7.35
N TRP A 52 -3.84 4.37 -7.91
CA TRP A 52 -3.05 4.94 -8.99
C TRP A 52 -3.48 4.36 -10.35
N ILE A 53 -4.05 5.18 -11.21
CA ILE A 53 -4.61 4.77 -12.50
C ILE A 53 -4.24 5.79 -13.57
N PRO A 54 -3.44 5.41 -14.59
CA PRO A 54 -3.23 6.23 -15.77
C PRO A 54 -4.53 6.45 -16.55
N ALA A 55 -4.64 7.59 -17.21
CA ALA A 55 -5.75 7.98 -18.08
C ALA A 55 -7.14 7.86 -17.41
N ASN A 56 -7.24 8.13 -16.10
CA ASN A 56 -8.47 7.99 -15.35
C ASN A 56 -9.50 9.12 -15.65
N GLN A 57 -10.79 8.84 -15.40
CA GLN A 57 -11.87 9.79 -15.62
C GLN A 57 -11.76 11.06 -14.74
N PRO A 58 -11.51 10.99 -13.42
CA PRO A 58 -11.36 12.16 -12.57
C PRO A 58 -10.26 13.13 -13.03
N ALA A 59 -9.15 12.62 -13.58
CA ALA A 59 -8.08 13.45 -14.13
C ALA A 59 -8.54 14.18 -15.40
N ARG A 60 -9.20 13.48 -16.33
CA ARG A 60 -9.74 14.08 -17.56
C ARG A 60 -10.76 15.18 -17.24
N GLU A 61 -11.65 14.96 -16.29
CA GLU A 61 -12.64 15.94 -15.82
C GLU A 61 -11.97 17.17 -15.17
N ALA A 62 -10.79 16.97 -14.57
CA ALA A 62 -9.98 18.04 -14.00
C ALA A 62 -9.09 18.77 -15.02
N GLY A 63 -9.11 18.36 -16.30
CA GLY A 63 -8.30 18.95 -17.38
C GLY A 63 -6.82 18.51 -17.35
N VAL A 64 -6.50 17.40 -16.68
CA VAL A 64 -5.15 16.82 -16.69
C VAL A 64 -4.99 15.95 -17.93
N GLU A 65 -3.95 16.23 -18.70
CA GLU A 65 -3.58 15.43 -19.86
C GLU A 65 -2.79 14.20 -19.40
N ASP A 66 -3.29 13.03 -19.70
CA ASP A 66 -2.64 11.73 -19.52
C ASP A 66 -3.23 10.73 -20.51
N SER A 67 -2.44 9.78 -20.96
CA SER A 67 -2.86 8.77 -21.93
C SER A 67 -2.43 7.36 -21.54
N ARG A 68 -3.04 6.38 -22.22
CA ARG A 68 -2.64 4.97 -22.13
C ARG A 68 -1.16 4.80 -22.48
N GLU A 69 -0.73 5.43 -23.54
CA GLU A 69 0.64 5.37 -24.08
C GLU A 69 1.64 5.93 -23.08
N GLN A 70 1.35 7.08 -22.46
CA GLN A 70 2.19 7.66 -21.40
C GLN A 70 2.26 6.75 -20.16
N GLY A 71 1.13 6.13 -19.77
CA GLY A 71 1.11 5.18 -18.66
C GLY A 71 1.99 3.95 -18.93
N LEU A 72 1.96 3.41 -20.14
CA LEU A 72 2.80 2.29 -20.57
C LEU A 72 4.27 2.67 -20.68
N GLU A 73 4.58 3.83 -21.29
CA GLU A 73 5.93 4.36 -21.37
C GLU A 73 6.55 4.52 -19.98
N TYR A 74 5.78 5.05 -19.04
CA TYR A 74 6.22 5.21 -17.66
C TYR A 74 6.55 3.87 -17.00
N LEU A 75 5.66 2.87 -17.08
CA LEU A 75 5.91 1.55 -16.52
C LEU A 75 7.10 0.84 -17.20
N ALA A 76 7.23 0.98 -18.52
CA ALA A 76 8.36 0.43 -19.28
C ALA A 76 9.69 1.06 -18.84
N SER A 77 9.73 2.38 -18.65
CA SER A 77 10.93 3.13 -18.23
C SER A 77 11.43 2.72 -16.85
N LEU A 78 10.52 2.25 -15.99
CA LEU A 78 10.81 1.81 -14.62
C LEU A 78 11.07 0.30 -14.52
N SER A 79 10.81 -0.47 -15.56
CA SER A 79 10.65 -1.92 -15.50
C SER A 79 11.91 -2.66 -15.04
N ASN A 80 13.11 -2.22 -15.45
CA ASN A 80 14.34 -3.00 -15.26
C ASN A 80 14.19 -4.48 -15.70
N GLY A 81 13.31 -4.76 -16.68
CA GLY A 81 13.01 -6.10 -17.16
C GLY A 81 12.12 -6.95 -16.25
N MET A 82 11.60 -6.39 -15.16
CA MET A 82 10.78 -7.13 -14.16
C MET A 82 9.27 -6.95 -14.37
N ILE A 83 8.85 -5.97 -15.14
CA ILE A 83 7.45 -5.77 -15.53
C ILE A 83 7.22 -6.46 -16.87
N LEU A 84 6.30 -7.44 -16.90
CA LEU A 84 5.91 -8.11 -18.12
C LEU A 84 4.99 -7.19 -18.92
N PRO A 85 5.27 -6.92 -20.22
CA PRO A 85 4.50 -5.96 -21.02
C PRO A 85 2.99 -6.24 -21.05
N GLU A 86 2.60 -7.50 -21.18
CA GLU A 86 1.19 -7.92 -21.20
C GLU A 86 0.47 -7.64 -19.88
N LEU A 87 1.15 -7.70 -18.74
CA LEU A 87 0.59 -7.36 -17.43
C LEU A 87 0.56 -5.86 -17.20
N ALA A 88 1.55 -5.11 -17.72
CA ALA A 88 1.51 -3.64 -17.72
C ALA A 88 0.32 -3.13 -18.54
N GLU A 89 0.09 -3.69 -19.73
CA GLU A 89 -1.08 -3.38 -20.55
C GLU A 89 -2.39 -3.71 -19.81
N ALA A 90 -2.47 -4.89 -19.18
CA ALA A 90 -3.64 -5.29 -18.40
C ALA A 90 -3.92 -4.31 -17.24
N LEU A 91 -2.88 -3.82 -16.55
CA LEU A 91 -3.02 -2.84 -15.49
C LEU A 91 -3.51 -1.48 -16.00
N VAL A 92 -2.89 -0.96 -17.06
CA VAL A 92 -3.22 0.37 -17.62
C VAL A 92 -4.61 0.35 -18.25
N ASP A 93 -4.95 -0.68 -19.02
CA ASP A 93 -6.27 -0.84 -19.64
C ASP A 93 -7.36 -1.17 -18.62
N GLY A 94 -7.00 -1.90 -17.55
CA GLY A 94 -7.90 -2.31 -16.50
C GLY A 94 -8.27 -1.20 -15.53
N GLY A 95 -7.38 -0.23 -15.33
CA GLY A 95 -7.60 0.86 -14.39
C GLY A 95 -8.88 1.66 -14.67
N PRO A 96 -9.05 2.26 -15.86
CA PRO A 96 -10.30 2.96 -16.22
C PRO A 96 -11.53 2.04 -16.14
N ARG A 97 -11.43 0.78 -16.56
CA ARG A 97 -12.52 -0.21 -16.46
C ARG A 97 -12.92 -0.50 -15.00
N PHE A 98 -11.94 -0.48 -14.10
CA PHE A 98 -12.22 -0.62 -12.66
C PHE A 98 -12.95 0.59 -12.11
N VAL A 99 -12.58 1.81 -12.52
CA VAL A 99 -13.33 3.04 -12.17
C VAL A 99 -14.77 2.96 -12.67
N ASP A 100 -14.97 2.60 -13.93
CA ASP A 100 -16.31 2.43 -14.52
C ASP A 100 -17.13 1.36 -13.78
N PHE A 101 -16.47 0.25 -13.40
CA PHE A 101 -17.12 -0.82 -12.62
C PHE A 101 -17.58 -0.34 -11.24
N LEU A 102 -16.76 0.42 -10.52
CA LEU A 102 -17.14 1.01 -9.23
C LEU A 102 -18.31 1.99 -9.40
N ASN A 103 -18.24 2.87 -10.39
CA ASN A 103 -19.30 3.85 -10.68
C ASN A 103 -20.66 3.19 -11.01
N ALA A 104 -20.63 2.07 -11.73
CA ALA A 104 -21.84 1.36 -12.15
C ALA A 104 -22.47 0.50 -11.04
N ASN A 105 -21.67 -0.07 -10.15
CA ASN A 105 -22.12 -1.12 -9.23
C ASN A 105 -22.06 -0.72 -7.75
N THR A 106 -21.49 0.43 -7.42
CA THR A 106 -21.31 0.90 -6.04
C THR A 106 -21.69 2.37 -5.87
N GLU A 107 -21.74 2.81 -4.62
CA GLU A 107 -21.88 4.23 -4.26
C GLU A 107 -20.52 4.94 -4.19
N ILE A 108 -19.42 4.22 -4.39
CA ILE A 108 -18.08 4.80 -4.37
C ILE A 108 -17.94 5.75 -5.56
N ARG A 109 -17.47 6.97 -5.28
CA ARG A 109 -17.07 7.94 -6.30
C ARG A 109 -15.61 8.28 -6.05
N LEU A 110 -14.81 8.17 -7.10
CA LEU A 110 -13.38 8.47 -7.03
C LEU A 110 -13.16 9.93 -7.44
N ARG A 111 -12.20 10.57 -6.81
CA ARG A 111 -11.81 11.96 -7.05
C ARG A 111 -10.31 12.08 -7.16
N LEU A 112 -9.84 13.07 -7.92
CA LEU A 112 -8.42 13.32 -8.12
C LEU A 112 -7.77 13.88 -6.84
N VAL A 113 -6.63 13.33 -6.44
CA VAL A 113 -5.71 13.96 -5.49
C VAL A 113 -4.84 14.94 -6.28
N ARG A 114 -5.25 16.21 -6.30
CA ARG A 114 -4.66 17.23 -7.18
C ARG A 114 -3.19 17.48 -6.86
N GLY A 115 -2.36 17.57 -7.89
CA GLY A 115 -0.95 17.92 -7.79
C GLY A 115 -0.05 16.80 -7.24
N TYR A 116 -0.60 15.65 -6.83
CA TYR A 116 0.21 14.55 -6.28
C TYR A 116 1.06 13.91 -7.38
N PRO A 117 2.40 14.11 -7.40
CA PRO A 117 3.26 13.61 -8.47
C PRO A 117 3.30 12.08 -8.54
N ASP A 118 3.63 11.54 -9.70
CA ASP A 118 4.12 10.16 -9.78
C ASP A 118 5.39 10.00 -8.92
N TYR A 119 5.73 8.77 -8.52
CA TYR A 119 6.86 8.54 -7.62
C TYR A 119 8.23 8.69 -8.29
N HIS A 120 8.26 8.67 -9.61
CA HIS A 120 9.44 8.90 -10.44
C HIS A 120 9.06 9.84 -11.61
N PRO A 121 8.64 11.08 -11.33
CA PRO A 121 8.02 11.94 -12.33
C PRO A 121 8.98 12.39 -13.44
N GLU A 122 10.29 12.23 -13.25
CA GLU A 122 11.33 12.54 -14.24
C GLU A 122 11.50 11.44 -15.30
N HIS A 123 10.95 10.24 -15.06
CA HIS A 123 11.01 9.16 -16.03
C HIS A 123 10.10 9.43 -17.23
N PRO A 124 10.44 8.90 -18.43
CA PRO A 124 9.58 8.99 -19.61
C PRO A 124 8.14 8.57 -19.27
N GLY A 125 7.17 9.38 -19.67
CA GLY A 125 5.77 9.16 -19.37
C GLY A 125 5.31 9.48 -17.93
N GLY A 126 6.22 9.94 -17.06
CA GLY A 126 5.90 10.37 -15.68
C GLY A 126 5.16 11.70 -15.63
N LEU A 127 4.33 11.92 -14.60
CA LEU A 127 3.55 13.14 -14.39
C LEU A 127 4.01 13.92 -13.15
N PRO A 128 4.85 14.97 -13.32
CA PRO A 128 5.30 15.80 -12.20
C PRO A 128 4.18 16.65 -11.56
N GLY A 129 3.18 17.02 -12.34
CA GLY A 129 1.98 17.74 -11.86
C GLY A 129 0.88 16.85 -11.30
N GLY A 130 1.13 15.54 -11.21
CA GLY A 130 0.13 14.56 -10.78
C GLY A 130 -0.96 14.31 -11.82
N GLY A 131 -1.95 13.49 -11.44
CA GLY A 131 -3.07 13.13 -12.32
C GLY A 131 -3.49 11.69 -12.22
N ARG A 132 -2.63 10.81 -11.72
CA ARG A 132 -2.89 9.35 -11.66
C ARG A 132 -3.36 8.86 -10.31
N SER A 133 -3.08 9.59 -9.23
CA SER A 133 -3.55 9.23 -7.87
C SER A 133 -4.94 9.77 -7.63
N ILE A 134 -5.89 8.87 -7.40
CA ILE A 134 -7.30 9.15 -7.10
C ILE A 134 -7.68 8.52 -5.76
N GLU A 135 -8.67 9.07 -5.09
CA GLU A 135 -9.14 8.60 -3.77
C GLU A 135 -10.65 8.42 -3.75
N PRO A 136 -11.22 7.55 -2.90
CA PRO A 136 -12.65 7.50 -2.69
C PRO A 136 -13.14 8.78 -2.00
N ALA A 137 -14.23 9.34 -2.47
CA ALA A 137 -15.00 10.31 -1.70
C ALA A 137 -15.49 9.68 -0.39
N LEU A 138 -15.93 10.52 0.55
CA LEU A 138 -16.53 10.02 1.78
C LEU A 138 -17.76 9.15 1.46
N VAL A 139 -17.86 8.00 2.11
CA VAL A 139 -18.97 7.04 1.95
C VAL A 139 -19.77 7.00 3.24
N SER A 140 -21.10 7.08 3.16
CA SER A 140 -21.96 6.93 4.32
C SER A 140 -22.04 5.48 4.76
N PHE A 141 -21.93 5.22 6.06
CA PHE A 141 -22.08 3.90 6.68
C PHE A 141 -23.50 3.68 7.23
N ALA A 142 -24.44 4.58 6.95
CA ALA A 142 -25.85 4.35 7.25
C ALA A 142 -26.36 3.08 6.54
N GLY A 143 -27.00 2.19 7.28
CA GLY A 143 -27.41 0.87 6.80
C GLY A 143 -26.30 -0.21 6.81
N LEU A 144 -25.11 0.11 7.34
CA LEU A 144 -24.02 -0.85 7.60
C LEU A 144 -23.67 -0.93 9.09
N GLU A 145 -24.59 -0.54 9.99
CA GLU A 145 -24.31 -0.43 11.42
C GLU A 145 -23.76 -1.72 12.05
N GLU A 146 -24.28 -2.87 11.64
CA GLU A 146 -23.80 -4.19 12.12
C GLU A 146 -22.37 -4.52 11.65
N TRP A 147 -21.88 -3.84 10.60
CA TRP A 147 -20.58 -4.07 9.99
C TRP A 147 -19.54 -3.03 10.38
N THR A 148 -19.95 -1.84 10.83
CA THR A 148 -19.03 -0.72 11.11
C THR A 148 -17.91 -1.13 12.05
N ASP A 149 -18.26 -1.82 13.15
CA ASP A 149 -17.31 -2.31 14.13
C ASP A 149 -16.57 -3.59 13.69
N ARG A 150 -16.97 -4.18 12.58
CA ARG A 150 -16.34 -5.37 12.01
C ARG A 150 -15.41 -5.05 10.83
N ILE A 151 -15.21 -3.78 10.49
CA ILE A 151 -14.22 -3.34 9.51
C ILE A 151 -12.96 -2.89 10.26
N ALA A 152 -11.78 -3.33 9.79
CA ALA A 152 -10.48 -2.98 10.37
C ALA A 152 -10.19 -1.47 10.27
N GLY A 153 -9.20 -1.01 11.04
CA GLY A 153 -8.79 0.39 11.09
C GLY A 153 -9.72 1.27 11.91
N ASP A 154 -9.23 2.47 12.21
CA ASP A 154 -9.99 3.48 12.94
C ASP A 154 -10.93 4.23 12.01
N VAL A 155 -12.06 4.69 12.55
CA VAL A 155 -12.98 5.58 11.85
C VAL A 155 -12.29 6.91 11.56
N ARG A 156 -12.16 7.24 10.29
CA ARG A 156 -11.58 8.53 9.84
C ARG A 156 -12.55 9.21 8.90
N ARG A 157 -12.91 10.46 9.23
CA ARG A 157 -13.85 11.29 8.47
C ARG A 157 -13.12 12.32 7.61
N SER A 158 -12.00 11.91 7.01
CA SER A 158 -11.14 12.75 6.18
C SER A 158 -10.82 12.09 4.84
N LEU A 159 -10.44 12.90 3.89
CA LEU A 159 -9.89 12.52 2.60
C LEU A 159 -8.37 12.54 2.67
N ILE A 160 -7.69 11.80 1.78
CA ILE A 160 -6.22 11.88 1.70
C ILE A 160 -5.79 13.29 1.28
N ALA A 161 -6.52 13.94 0.37
CA ALA A 161 -6.27 15.31 -0.07
C ALA A 161 -6.36 16.35 1.06
N GLU A 162 -7.05 16.05 2.16
CA GLU A 162 -7.12 16.93 3.34
C GLU A 162 -5.95 16.72 4.29
N THR A 163 -5.23 15.61 4.16
CA THR A 163 -4.06 15.30 4.97
C THR A 163 -2.78 15.94 4.38
N PRO A 164 -1.74 16.16 5.19
CA PRO A 164 -0.47 16.67 4.69
C PRO A 164 0.18 15.77 3.62
N LEU A 165 -0.09 14.46 3.64
CA LEU A 165 0.40 13.54 2.62
C LEU A 165 -0.24 13.83 1.26
N GLY A 166 -1.51 14.20 1.23
CA GLY A 166 -2.25 14.54 0.00
C GLY A 166 -2.20 16.04 -0.35
N GLY A 167 -1.34 16.83 0.32
CA GLY A 167 -1.18 18.27 0.07
C GLY A 167 -2.09 19.17 0.91
N GLY A 168 -2.93 18.62 1.79
CA GLY A 168 -3.77 19.38 2.71
C GLY A 168 -3.06 19.77 4.01
N THR A 169 -3.78 20.50 4.86
CA THR A 169 -3.23 20.97 6.15
C THR A 169 -3.27 19.93 7.26
N GLY A 170 -4.04 18.85 7.10
CA GLY A 170 -4.34 17.87 8.15
C GLY A 170 -5.41 18.33 9.13
N VAL A 171 -5.94 19.52 8.96
CA VAL A 171 -7.00 20.10 9.83
C VAL A 171 -8.31 20.15 9.06
N VAL A 172 -9.30 19.40 9.53
CA VAL A 172 -10.68 19.52 9.05
C VAL A 172 -11.46 20.34 10.09
N PRO A 173 -12.22 21.37 9.68
CA PRO A 173 -13.00 22.20 10.60
C PRO A 173 -13.94 21.36 11.47
N PRO A 174 -14.12 21.71 12.78
CA PRO A 174 -14.95 20.92 13.71
C PRO A 174 -16.42 20.79 13.28
N ASP A 175 -16.99 21.82 12.67
CA ASP A 175 -18.34 21.83 12.12
C ASP A 175 -18.49 20.83 10.96
N VAL A 176 -17.50 20.80 10.05
CA VAL A 176 -17.45 19.82 8.96
C VAL A 176 -17.31 18.39 9.49
N LEU A 177 -16.49 18.20 10.53
CA LEU A 177 -16.37 16.88 11.17
C LEU A 177 -17.70 16.45 11.82
N ALA A 178 -18.42 17.35 12.47
CA ALA A 178 -19.72 17.08 13.07
C ALA A 178 -20.77 16.71 12.01
N GLU A 179 -20.82 17.44 10.88
CA GLU A 179 -21.69 17.10 9.74
C GLU A 179 -21.40 15.71 9.18
N ARG A 180 -20.11 15.37 9.01
CA ARG A 180 -19.68 14.04 8.52
C ARG A 180 -20.02 12.93 9.52
N GLU A 181 -19.97 13.23 10.82
CA GLU A 181 -20.35 12.30 11.87
C GLU A 181 -21.84 12.03 11.89
N GLU A 182 -22.68 13.07 11.81
CA GLU A 182 -24.12 12.94 11.71
C GLU A 182 -24.54 12.14 10.47
N ALA A 183 -23.87 12.39 9.34
CA ALA A 183 -24.06 11.65 8.09
C ALA A 183 -23.44 10.24 8.11
N LYS A 184 -22.80 9.83 9.22
CA LYS A 184 -22.07 8.55 9.36
C LYS A 184 -21.07 8.32 8.23
N GLN A 185 -20.40 9.37 7.76
CA GLN A 185 -19.44 9.28 6.66
C GLN A 185 -18.07 8.82 7.15
N GLU A 186 -17.45 7.98 6.36
CA GLU A 186 -16.06 7.55 6.56
C GLU A 186 -15.27 7.76 5.26
N GLY A 187 -13.96 7.98 5.41
CA GLY A 187 -13.02 8.20 4.32
C GLY A 187 -11.97 7.11 4.20
N LEU A 188 -10.99 7.39 3.34
CA LEU A 188 -9.79 6.58 3.16
C LEU A 188 -10.11 5.13 2.77
N GLY A 189 -9.27 4.17 3.20
CA GLY A 189 -9.47 2.75 2.90
C GLY A 189 -10.76 2.16 3.43
N ARG A 190 -11.28 2.67 4.56
CA ARG A 190 -12.57 2.23 5.09
C ARG A 190 -13.74 2.62 4.18
N ALA A 191 -13.69 3.79 3.53
CA ALA A 191 -14.70 4.19 2.54
C ALA A 191 -14.75 3.20 1.36
N LEU A 192 -13.59 2.78 0.86
CA LEU A 192 -13.50 1.80 -0.22
C LEU A 192 -14.10 0.44 0.21
N ILE A 193 -13.72 -0.05 1.40
CA ILE A 193 -14.24 -1.32 1.93
C ILE A 193 -15.74 -1.24 2.22
N GLY A 194 -16.23 -0.18 2.87
CA GLY A 194 -17.66 -0.01 3.18
C GLY A 194 -18.53 0.04 1.93
N GLY A 195 -18.09 0.75 0.89
CA GLY A 195 -18.82 0.83 -0.38
C GLY A 195 -18.85 -0.50 -1.14
N LEU A 196 -17.71 -1.22 -1.19
CA LEU A 196 -17.64 -2.55 -1.80
C LEU A 196 -18.46 -3.58 -1.00
N LEU A 197 -18.37 -3.56 0.32
CA LEU A 197 -19.13 -4.45 1.20
C LEU A 197 -20.64 -4.27 1.00
N ARG A 198 -21.12 -3.03 1.01
CA ARG A 198 -22.54 -2.72 0.74
C ARG A 198 -23.01 -3.29 -0.59
N ALA A 199 -22.20 -3.09 -1.64
CA ALA A 199 -22.53 -3.61 -2.96
C ALA A 199 -22.56 -5.15 -2.98
N CYS A 200 -21.60 -5.82 -2.35
CA CYS A 200 -21.59 -7.27 -2.20
C CYS A 200 -22.85 -7.78 -1.48
N LEU A 201 -23.21 -7.16 -0.34
CA LEU A 201 -24.41 -7.54 0.42
C LEU A 201 -25.69 -7.34 -0.41
N LYS A 202 -25.78 -6.23 -1.16
CA LYS A 202 -26.92 -5.95 -2.06
C LYS A 202 -27.07 -7.02 -3.16
N HIS A 203 -25.96 -7.60 -3.62
CA HIS A 203 -25.94 -8.67 -4.61
C HIS A 203 -26.01 -10.08 -3.99
N GLY A 204 -26.29 -10.20 -2.69
CA GLY A 204 -26.47 -11.48 -2.02
C GLY A 204 -25.19 -12.28 -1.78
N VAL A 205 -24.03 -11.65 -1.85
CA VAL A 205 -22.75 -12.28 -1.52
C VAL A 205 -22.75 -12.69 -0.05
N HIS A 206 -22.46 -13.96 0.22
CA HIS A 206 -22.30 -14.49 1.57
C HIS A 206 -20.93 -14.07 2.14
N ILE A 207 -20.91 -13.40 3.29
CA ILE A 207 -19.67 -12.95 3.94
C ILE A 207 -19.55 -13.58 5.31
N ALA A 208 -18.45 -14.32 5.53
CA ALA A 208 -18.14 -14.96 6.81
C ALA A 208 -16.74 -14.58 7.30
N THR A 209 -16.64 -14.10 8.52
CA THR A 209 -15.39 -13.84 9.24
C THR A 209 -14.96 -15.05 10.07
N ARG A 210 -13.71 -15.06 10.56
CA ARG A 210 -13.12 -16.16 11.32
C ARG A 210 -13.16 -17.49 10.58
N SER A 211 -12.98 -17.42 9.25
CA SER A 211 -13.06 -18.55 8.33
C SER A 211 -11.78 -18.60 7.50
N ARG A 212 -10.78 -19.32 7.98
CA ARG A 212 -9.44 -19.41 7.40
C ARG A 212 -9.37 -20.49 6.34
N GLY A 213 -8.90 -20.16 5.13
CA GLY A 213 -8.55 -21.16 4.12
C GLY A 213 -7.31 -21.95 4.52
N LEU A 214 -7.41 -23.29 4.52
CA LEU A 214 -6.31 -24.17 4.91
C LEU A 214 -5.63 -24.84 3.71
N ARG A 215 -6.42 -25.35 2.79
CA ARG A 215 -5.96 -26.02 1.56
C ARG A 215 -7.04 -26.00 0.47
N LEU A 216 -6.60 -26.05 -0.77
CA LEU A 216 -7.47 -26.23 -1.92
C LEU A 216 -7.93 -27.70 -2.03
N LEU A 217 -9.18 -27.91 -2.41
CA LEU A 217 -9.71 -29.22 -2.76
C LEU A 217 -9.54 -29.40 -4.28
N LEU A 218 -9.03 -30.55 -4.67
CA LEU A 218 -8.81 -30.90 -6.07
C LEU A 218 -9.75 -32.05 -6.48
N ASP A 219 -10.27 -31.95 -7.69
CA ASP A 219 -10.87 -33.05 -8.43
C ASP A 219 -9.99 -33.27 -9.67
N ASP A 220 -9.23 -34.35 -9.70
CA ASP A 220 -8.05 -34.53 -10.56
C ASP A 220 -7.08 -33.34 -10.47
N HIS A 221 -7.00 -32.53 -11.52
CA HIS A 221 -6.13 -31.35 -11.60
C HIS A 221 -6.91 -30.03 -11.53
N VAL A 222 -8.23 -30.09 -11.30
CA VAL A 222 -9.11 -28.93 -11.22
C VAL A 222 -9.32 -28.53 -9.77
N VAL A 223 -9.22 -27.25 -9.46
CA VAL A 223 -9.58 -26.74 -8.13
C VAL A 223 -11.11 -26.75 -8.01
N ALA A 224 -11.62 -27.58 -7.09
CA ALA A 224 -13.03 -27.84 -6.87
C ALA A 224 -13.56 -27.31 -5.54
N GLY A 225 -12.75 -26.49 -4.82
CA GLY A 225 -13.15 -25.90 -3.55
C GLY A 225 -12.00 -25.66 -2.60
N VAL A 226 -12.36 -25.49 -1.31
CA VAL A 226 -11.41 -25.17 -0.24
C VAL A 226 -11.83 -25.82 1.07
N GLU A 227 -10.86 -26.26 1.86
CA GLU A 227 -11.04 -26.59 3.27
C GLU A 227 -10.85 -25.35 4.12
N LEU A 228 -11.80 -25.07 4.98
CA LEU A 228 -11.81 -23.95 5.91
C LEU A 228 -11.67 -24.40 7.36
N GLU A 229 -10.96 -23.63 8.16
CA GLU A 229 -11.05 -23.61 9.61
C GLU A 229 -12.04 -22.51 10.02
N THR A 230 -13.10 -22.89 10.75
CA THR A 230 -14.16 -22.00 11.19
C THR A 230 -14.38 -22.17 12.68
N PRO A 231 -15.14 -21.27 13.36
CA PRO A 231 -15.51 -21.46 14.76
C PRO A 231 -16.21 -22.78 15.06
N ASP A 232 -16.88 -23.37 14.06
CA ASP A 232 -17.60 -24.65 14.16
C ASP A 232 -16.73 -25.86 13.77
N GLY A 233 -15.42 -25.66 13.57
CA GLY A 233 -14.47 -26.68 13.14
C GLY A 233 -14.11 -26.62 11.65
N HIS A 234 -13.48 -27.69 11.17
CA HIS A 234 -13.08 -27.80 9.75
C HIS A 234 -14.29 -28.10 8.86
N GLN A 235 -14.36 -27.41 7.74
CA GLN A 235 -15.44 -27.57 6.75
C GLN A 235 -14.87 -27.61 5.34
N SER A 236 -15.31 -28.59 4.55
CA SER A 236 -15.03 -28.65 3.11
C SER A 236 -16.12 -27.87 2.37
N ILE A 237 -15.72 -26.87 1.61
CA ILE A 237 -16.59 -26.03 0.79
C ILE A 237 -16.28 -26.30 -0.68
N HIS A 238 -17.24 -26.84 -1.42
CA HIS A 238 -17.11 -27.03 -2.86
C HIS A 238 -17.39 -25.72 -3.61
N ALA A 239 -16.64 -25.50 -4.69
CA ALA A 239 -16.83 -24.35 -5.56
C ALA A 239 -16.32 -24.65 -6.96
N ASP A 240 -16.97 -24.07 -7.97
CA ASP A 240 -16.51 -24.18 -9.36
C ASP A 240 -15.27 -23.30 -9.61
N ALA A 241 -15.06 -22.26 -8.77
CA ALA A 241 -13.88 -21.41 -8.80
C ALA A 241 -13.50 -20.92 -7.40
N VAL A 242 -12.18 -20.87 -7.12
CA VAL A 242 -11.61 -20.29 -5.91
C VAL A 242 -10.71 -19.12 -6.29
N ILE A 243 -10.94 -17.95 -5.68
CA ILE A 243 -10.13 -16.74 -5.87
C ILE A 243 -9.33 -16.48 -4.60
N LEU A 244 -8.01 -16.54 -4.70
CA LEU A 244 -7.09 -16.15 -3.63
C LEU A 244 -6.97 -14.64 -3.59
N ALA A 245 -7.36 -14.02 -2.46
CA ALA A 245 -7.25 -12.58 -2.20
C ALA A 245 -6.78 -12.32 -0.76
N THR A 246 -5.94 -13.23 -0.25
CA THR A 246 -5.55 -13.38 1.17
C THR A 246 -4.48 -12.41 1.65
N GLY A 247 -4.11 -11.40 0.85
CA GLY A 247 -3.01 -10.49 1.18
C GLY A 247 -1.63 -11.13 1.01
N GLY A 248 -0.63 -10.49 1.59
CA GLY A 248 0.77 -10.93 1.48
C GLY A 248 1.20 -11.94 2.54
N PHE A 249 2.53 -11.98 2.77
CA PHE A 249 3.14 -12.89 3.76
C PHE A 249 4.09 -12.16 4.72
N GLU A 250 4.00 -10.86 4.82
CA GLU A 250 4.90 -10.01 5.60
C GLU A 250 4.86 -10.27 7.11
N TYR A 251 3.85 -10.96 7.62
CA TYR A 251 3.73 -11.40 9.02
C TYR A 251 4.10 -12.87 9.25
N ASP A 252 4.57 -13.59 8.23
CA ASP A 252 5.14 -14.93 8.39
C ASP A 252 6.68 -14.83 8.39
N PRO A 253 7.36 -15.00 9.54
CA PRO A 253 8.80 -14.80 9.64
C PRO A 253 9.60 -15.80 8.80
N ASP A 254 9.08 -16.99 8.55
CA ASP A 254 9.76 -18.00 7.74
C ASP A 254 9.70 -17.61 6.26
N LEU A 255 8.53 -17.22 5.76
CA LEU A 255 8.39 -16.75 4.37
C LEU A 255 9.17 -15.45 4.13
N VAL A 256 9.20 -14.54 5.11
CA VAL A 256 10.02 -13.31 5.04
C VAL A 256 11.50 -13.66 4.92
N ARG A 257 12.02 -14.52 5.80
CA ARG A 257 13.42 -14.96 5.78
C ARG A 257 13.79 -15.67 4.48
N ASP A 258 12.91 -16.56 4.00
CA ASP A 258 13.22 -17.44 2.89
C ASP A 258 13.09 -16.74 1.53
N PHE A 259 12.25 -15.71 1.42
CA PHE A 259 11.94 -15.08 0.14
C PHE A 259 12.38 -13.62 0.00
N LEU A 260 12.26 -12.78 1.01
CA LEU A 260 12.57 -11.35 0.84
C LEU A 260 14.09 -11.09 0.78
N ARG A 261 14.46 -10.07 0.02
CA ARG A 261 15.88 -9.73 -0.26
C ARG A 261 16.65 -9.12 0.90
N GLY A 262 15.97 -8.74 1.98
CA GLY A 262 16.61 -8.10 3.12
C GLY A 262 15.67 -8.01 4.32
N PRO A 263 16.13 -7.40 5.42
CA PRO A 263 15.34 -7.32 6.62
C PRO A 263 14.03 -6.59 6.39
N LEU A 264 13.00 -7.12 7.02
CA LEU A 264 11.69 -6.48 7.16
C LEU A 264 11.36 -6.47 8.64
N THR A 265 11.22 -5.29 9.20
CA THR A 265 10.89 -5.09 10.61
C THR A 265 9.53 -4.46 10.75
N LYS A 266 8.73 -4.97 11.70
CA LYS A 266 7.43 -4.39 12.09
C LYS A 266 6.53 -4.08 10.88
N PRO A 267 5.98 -5.10 10.19
CA PRO A 267 5.06 -4.89 9.08
C PRO A 267 3.90 -3.98 9.48
N VAL A 268 3.40 -3.16 8.53
CA VAL A 268 2.30 -2.22 8.80
C VAL A 268 0.97 -2.64 8.20
N GLY A 269 0.95 -3.72 7.43
CA GLY A 269 -0.25 -4.36 6.90
C GLY A 269 -1.13 -4.98 8.00
N ALA A 270 -2.12 -5.75 7.58
CA ALA A 270 -2.96 -6.51 8.52
C ALA A 270 -2.13 -7.67 9.13
N PRO A 271 -2.19 -7.88 10.46
CA PRO A 271 -1.39 -8.91 11.13
C PRO A 271 -1.78 -10.34 10.71
N THR A 272 -2.82 -10.48 9.93
CA THR A 272 -3.28 -11.73 9.32
C THR A 272 -2.67 -12.03 7.96
N ASP A 273 -1.81 -11.15 7.42
CA ASP A 273 -1.10 -11.37 6.14
C ASP A 273 0.08 -12.34 6.34
N THR A 274 -0.25 -13.64 6.52
CA THR A 274 0.68 -14.73 6.88
C THR A 274 0.88 -15.74 5.73
N GLY A 275 0.58 -15.37 4.48
CA GLY A 275 0.88 -16.17 3.29
C GLY A 275 0.03 -17.42 3.12
N ASP A 276 -1.18 -17.49 3.67
CA ASP A 276 -2.03 -18.68 3.55
C ASP A 276 -2.34 -19.04 2.09
N GLY A 277 -2.72 -18.04 1.26
CA GLY A 277 -2.98 -18.25 -0.17
C GLY A 277 -1.72 -18.65 -0.95
N LEU A 278 -0.58 -18.04 -0.63
CA LEU A 278 0.71 -18.43 -1.21
C LEU A 278 1.01 -19.92 -0.93
N ARG A 279 0.89 -20.35 0.33
CA ARG A 279 1.12 -21.75 0.72
C ARG A 279 0.14 -22.71 0.04
N MET A 280 -1.13 -22.31 -0.14
CA MET A 280 -2.12 -23.10 -0.87
C MET A 280 -1.73 -23.27 -2.35
N ALA A 281 -1.34 -22.18 -3.02
CA ALA A 281 -0.91 -22.20 -4.41
C ALA A 281 0.38 -23.03 -4.61
N MET A 282 1.38 -22.87 -3.73
CA MET A 282 2.63 -23.65 -3.76
C MET A 282 2.37 -25.15 -3.68
N ARG A 283 1.43 -25.60 -2.83
CA ARG A 283 1.12 -27.04 -2.66
C ARG A 283 0.61 -27.72 -3.92
N ILE A 284 0.04 -26.98 -4.85
CA ILE A 284 -0.50 -27.50 -6.09
C ILE A 284 0.34 -27.12 -7.32
N GLY A 285 1.58 -26.67 -7.12
CA GLY A 285 2.53 -26.45 -8.20
C GLY A 285 2.41 -25.11 -8.92
N ALA A 286 1.82 -24.09 -8.31
CA ALA A 286 1.76 -22.76 -8.92
C ALA A 286 3.16 -22.18 -9.15
N GLN A 287 3.39 -21.57 -10.33
CA GLN A 287 4.58 -20.81 -10.63
C GLN A 287 4.64 -19.55 -9.77
N LEU A 288 5.82 -19.25 -9.18
CA LEU A 288 6.00 -18.07 -8.34
C LEU A 288 6.71 -16.94 -9.09
N GLY A 289 6.38 -15.70 -8.73
CA GLY A 289 7.05 -14.50 -9.23
C GLY A 289 7.23 -13.44 -8.17
N ASN A 290 8.21 -12.55 -8.37
CA ASN A 290 8.49 -11.36 -7.55
C ASN A 290 8.70 -11.62 -6.06
N MET A 291 9.05 -12.84 -5.65
CA MET A 291 9.14 -13.28 -4.25
C MET A 291 10.10 -12.43 -3.40
N ARG A 292 11.09 -11.77 -4.03
CA ARG A 292 12.08 -10.93 -3.36
C ARG A 292 11.59 -9.53 -3.02
N GLU A 293 10.41 -9.13 -3.52
CA GLU A 293 9.94 -7.77 -3.47
C GLU A 293 8.74 -7.59 -2.56
N ALA A 294 8.69 -6.40 -1.94
CA ALA A 294 7.57 -5.92 -1.17
C ALA A 294 7.27 -4.46 -1.53
N TRP A 295 6.14 -3.95 -1.09
CA TRP A 295 5.80 -2.53 -1.11
C TRP A 295 6.53 -1.86 0.05
N TRP A 296 7.85 -1.71 -0.12
CA TRP A 296 8.76 -1.22 0.91
C TRP A 296 8.39 0.17 1.40
N SER A 297 8.56 0.40 2.70
CA SER A 297 8.35 1.71 3.30
C SER A 297 9.14 1.88 4.59
N PRO A 298 9.88 2.97 4.77
CA PRO A 298 10.41 3.34 6.06
C PRO A 298 9.27 3.75 7.00
N ILE A 299 9.36 3.28 8.24
CA ILE A 299 8.39 3.56 9.30
C ILE A 299 9.08 3.99 10.58
N ILE A 300 8.33 4.69 11.42
CA ILE A 300 8.66 4.93 12.83
C ILE A 300 7.62 4.21 13.68
N SER A 301 8.09 3.31 14.54
CA SER A 301 7.22 2.63 15.50
C SER A 301 7.04 3.46 16.75
N TYR A 302 5.84 3.43 17.31
CA TYR A 302 5.51 4.10 18.56
C TYR A 302 4.73 3.18 19.50
N PRO A 303 4.69 3.46 20.82
CA PRO A 303 4.02 2.61 21.79
C PRO A 303 2.54 2.39 21.49
N GLY A 304 2.05 1.19 21.81
CA GLY A 304 0.65 0.80 21.66
C GLY A 304 0.41 -0.28 20.63
N VAL A 305 -0.85 -0.71 20.54
CA VAL A 305 -1.32 -1.78 19.64
C VAL A 305 -2.59 -1.29 18.96
N ARG A 306 -2.69 -1.53 17.66
CA ARG A 306 -3.91 -1.24 16.88
C ARG A 306 -5.06 -2.17 17.26
N ARG A 307 -6.28 -1.78 16.90
CA ARG A 307 -7.50 -2.57 17.15
C ARG A 307 -7.48 -3.97 16.53
N ASP A 308 -6.73 -4.15 15.43
CA ASP A 308 -6.54 -5.43 14.73
C ASP A 308 -5.43 -6.30 15.34
N GLY A 309 -4.77 -5.83 16.41
CA GLY A 309 -3.67 -6.52 17.08
C GLY A 309 -2.28 -6.21 16.50
N GLY A 310 -2.18 -5.46 15.41
CA GLY A 310 -0.90 -5.00 14.86
C GLY A 310 -0.23 -3.92 15.72
N GLY A 311 1.08 -3.80 15.62
CA GLY A 311 1.83 -2.72 16.28
C GLY A 311 1.51 -1.35 15.67
N ASN A 312 1.60 -0.29 16.49
CA ASN A 312 1.50 1.07 15.99
C ASN A 312 2.77 1.46 15.24
N ALA A 313 2.57 1.99 14.04
CA ALA A 313 3.63 2.53 13.21
C ALA A 313 3.12 3.70 12.37
N LEU A 314 3.96 4.70 12.19
CA LEU A 314 3.74 5.81 11.26
C LEU A 314 4.55 5.56 10.00
N LEU A 315 3.89 5.67 8.86
CA LEU A 315 4.57 5.72 7.58
C LEU A 315 5.38 7.01 7.52
N SER A 316 6.70 6.90 7.57
CA SER A 316 7.59 8.06 7.49
C SER A 316 7.70 8.54 6.03
N ALA A 317 6.57 8.95 5.45
CA ALA A 317 6.52 9.40 4.06
C ALA A 317 6.76 10.89 3.90
N ARG A 318 6.31 11.69 4.88
CA ARG A 318 6.38 13.15 4.86
C ARG A 318 7.53 13.69 5.70
N GLU A 319 7.60 13.32 6.96
CA GLU A 319 8.51 13.95 7.96
C GLU A 319 9.97 13.89 7.54
N ARG A 320 10.42 12.74 6.99
CA ARG A 320 11.79 12.56 6.49
C ARG A 320 12.14 13.44 5.29
N ALA A 321 11.13 13.88 4.54
CA ALA A 321 11.30 14.69 3.33
C ALA A 321 11.25 16.20 3.59
N LEU A 322 10.89 16.63 4.83
CA LEU A 322 10.75 18.03 5.16
C LEU A 322 12.11 18.72 5.37
N PRO A 323 12.22 20.02 5.06
CA PRO A 323 13.39 20.84 5.42
C PRO A 323 13.67 20.76 6.93
N GLY A 324 14.93 20.64 7.31
CA GLY A 324 15.35 20.50 8.71
C GLY A 324 15.32 19.06 9.23
N SER A 325 15.31 18.06 8.33
CA SER A 325 15.41 16.64 8.67
C SER A 325 16.42 15.90 7.79
N ILE A 326 17.06 14.87 8.35
CA ILE A 326 17.92 13.91 7.64
C ILE A 326 17.69 12.51 8.19
N MET A 327 18.11 11.48 7.44
CA MET A 327 18.26 10.12 7.95
C MET A 327 19.74 9.73 7.99
N VAL A 328 20.17 9.15 9.10
CA VAL A 328 21.54 8.64 9.28
C VAL A 328 21.53 7.17 9.64
N ASN A 329 22.55 6.46 9.21
CA ASN A 329 22.79 5.07 9.58
C ASN A 329 23.54 4.96 10.92
N ARG A 330 23.84 3.74 11.36
CA ARG A 330 24.60 3.45 12.59
C ARG A 330 25.98 4.13 12.70
N TYR A 331 26.50 4.64 11.60
CA TYR A 331 27.78 5.37 11.56
C TYR A 331 27.61 6.90 11.62
N GLY A 332 26.40 7.41 11.83
CA GLY A 332 26.10 8.84 11.85
C GLY A 332 26.14 9.49 10.45
N ARG A 333 26.04 8.72 9.37
CA ARG A 333 26.15 9.20 7.98
C ARG A 333 24.83 9.10 7.23
N ARG A 334 24.50 10.13 6.46
CA ARG A 334 23.40 10.06 5.48
C ARG A 334 23.68 8.93 4.47
N PHE A 335 22.65 8.29 3.95
CA PHE A 335 22.79 7.12 3.09
C PHE A 335 21.80 7.09 1.90
N CYS A 336 20.94 8.07 1.77
CA CYS A 336 19.93 8.14 0.71
C CYS A 336 19.41 9.57 0.52
N ASN A 337 18.66 9.80 -0.56
CA ASN A 337 17.75 10.92 -0.69
C ASN A 337 16.53 10.66 0.22
N GLU A 338 16.44 11.34 1.33
CA GLU A 338 15.37 11.15 2.30
C GLU A 338 14.00 11.53 1.72
N ALA A 339 13.96 12.42 0.74
CA ALA A 339 12.72 12.84 0.10
C ALA A 339 12.25 11.91 -1.02
N ALA A 340 13.09 10.99 -1.51
CA ALA A 340 12.69 10.01 -2.53
C ALA A 340 11.47 9.20 -2.08
N ASN A 341 10.73 8.63 -3.05
CA ASN A 341 9.56 7.81 -2.70
C ASN A 341 9.93 6.64 -1.79
N TYR A 342 9.03 6.31 -0.89
CA TYR A 342 9.31 5.36 0.19
C TYR A 342 9.64 3.95 -0.30
N ASN A 343 9.10 3.50 -1.45
CA ASN A 343 9.39 2.16 -1.96
C ASN A 343 10.84 2.05 -2.46
N ALA A 344 11.38 3.10 -3.08
CA ALA A 344 12.75 3.12 -3.58
C ALA A 344 13.76 3.02 -2.41
N LEU A 345 13.43 3.56 -1.24
CA LEU A 345 14.30 3.50 -0.06
C LEU A 345 14.56 2.09 0.45
N GLY A 346 13.72 1.11 0.11
CA GLY A 346 13.99 -0.31 0.42
C GLY A 346 15.37 -0.75 -0.03
N GLY A 347 15.81 -0.33 -1.23
CA GLY A 347 17.14 -0.62 -1.74
C GLY A 347 18.28 0.00 -0.92
N ALA A 348 18.08 1.20 -0.41
CA ALA A 348 19.06 1.88 0.43
C ALA A 348 19.25 1.18 1.79
N PHE A 349 18.15 0.75 2.42
CA PHE A 349 18.20 -0.01 3.69
C PHE A 349 18.82 -1.41 3.50
N HIS A 350 18.59 -2.05 2.36
CA HIS A 350 19.07 -3.41 2.07
C HIS A 350 20.49 -3.44 1.51
N ARG A 351 21.24 -2.35 1.62
CA ARG A 351 22.65 -2.34 1.23
C ARG A 351 23.48 -3.19 2.18
N LEU A 352 24.05 -4.28 1.65
CA LEU A 352 24.93 -5.19 2.37
C LEU A 352 26.38 -4.66 2.36
N ASP A 353 27.06 -4.75 3.50
CA ASP A 353 28.52 -4.69 3.60
C ASP A 353 29.05 -6.12 3.41
N GLU A 354 29.69 -6.39 2.28
CA GLU A 354 30.19 -7.72 1.93
C GLU A 354 31.36 -8.16 2.82
N SER A 355 32.10 -7.23 3.42
CA SER A 355 33.20 -7.54 4.31
C SER A 355 32.75 -7.96 5.72
N ARG A 356 31.61 -7.44 6.17
CA ARG A 356 31.02 -7.69 7.48
C ARG A 356 29.83 -8.63 7.43
N LEU A 357 29.26 -8.86 6.24
CA LEU A 357 28.02 -9.61 6.01
C LEU A 357 26.85 -9.05 6.84
N ASP A 358 26.75 -7.71 6.88
CA ASP A 358 25.72 -7.00 7.65
C ASP A 358 25.11 -5.86 6.82
N PHE A 359 23.89 -5.44 7.15
CA PHE A 359 23.23 -4.33 6.49
C PHE A 359 23.73 -2.99 7.05
N VAL A 360 24.44 -2.22 6.21
CA VAL A 360 25.14 -0.98 6.59
C VAL A 360 24.20 0.04 7.23
N ASN A 361 22.97 0.15 6.70
CA ASN A 361 22.03 1.19 7.03
C ASN A 361 20.91 0.73 8.00
N VAL A 362 21.15 -0.34 8.77
CA VAL A 362 20.27 -0.85 9.81
C VAL A 362 21.07 -1.04 11.10
N PRO A 363 20.72 -0.41 12.22
CA PRO A 363 19.63 0.57 12.41
C PRO A 363 19.88 1.90 11.70
N ALA A 364 18.79 2.65 11.49
CA ALA A 364 18.82 4.01 10.98
C ALA A 364 17.99 4.93 11.86
N TYR A 365 18.29 6.22 11.82
CA TYR A 365 17.65 7.22 12.66
C TYR A 365 17.27 8.44 11.82
N MET A 366 16.07 8.94 12.00
CA MET A 366 15.67 10.27 11.55
C MET A 366 16.11 11.28 12.60
N ILE A 367 16.81 12.31 12.15
CA ILE A 367 17.27 13.44 12.97
C ILE A 367 16.61 14.71 12.42
N PHE A 368 16.05 15.55 13.29
CA PHE A 368 15.44 16.82 12.92
C PHE A 368 15.57 17.84 14.08
N ASP A 369 15.23 19.08 13.80
CA ASP A 369 15.43 20.18 14.75
C ASP A 369 14.13 20.92 15.10
N GLN A 370 14.20 21.86 16.04
CA GLN A 370 13.06 22.65 16.49
C GLN A 370 12.44 23.46 15.35
N SER A 371 13.23 23.94 14.38
CA SER A 371 12.69 24.74 13.27
C SER A 371 11.74 23.95 12.37
N MET A 372 12.00 22.64 12.19
CA MET A 372 11.10 21.74 11.52
C MET A 372 9.78 21.58 12.30
N VAL A 373 9.87 21.38 13.62
CA VAL A 373 8.69 21.25 14.50
C VAL A 373 7.83 22.51 14.46
N ASP A 374 8.45 23.67 14.59
CA ASP A 374 7.77 24.97 14.61
C ASP A 374 7.05 25.26 13.29
N ARG A 375 7.66 24.87 12.18
CA ARG A 375 7.13 25.17 10.83
C ARG A 375 6.12 24.15 10.35
N PHE A 376 6.35 22.87 10.60
CA PHE A 376 5.59 21.78 9.95
C PHE A 376 4.86 20.89 10.94
N GLY A 377 5.29 20.84 12.20
CA GLY A 377 4.91 19.75 13.09
C GLY A 377 5.43 18.39 12.61
N ALA A 378 5.21 17.35 13.37
CA ALA A 378 5.54 15.97 13.01
C ALA A 378 4.70 14.95 13.80
N PHE A 379 4.56 13.73 13.26
CA PHE A 379 3.98 12.58 13.98
C PHE A 379 2.59 12.82 14.56
N GLY A 380 1.75 13.54 13.83
CA GLY A 380 0.39 13.89 14.26
C GLY A 380 0.31 15.15 15.16
N VAL A 381 1.45 15.74 15.48
CA VAL A 381 1.52 17.03 16.19
C VAL A 381 1.57 18.15 15.17
N GLY A 382 0.74 19.18 15.36
CA GLY A 382 0.73 20.37 14.50
C GLY A 382 1.95 21.27 14.69
N PRO A 383 2.12 22.30 13.83
CA PRO A 383 3.23 23.26 13.93
C PRO A 383 3.36 23.89 15.32
N GLY A 384 4.59 23.88 15.87
CA GLY A 384 4.92 24.41 17.19
C GLY A 384 4.39 23.60 18.37
N GLY A 385 3.79 22.42 18.12
CA GLY A 385 3.29 21.54 19.19
C GLY A 385 4.40 20.76 19.90
N GLU A 386 4.09 20.22 21.06
CA GLU A 386 5.02 19.41 21.85
C GLU A 386 5.16 18.00 21.26
N MET A 387 6.42 17.57 21.04
CA MET A 387 6.70 16.22 20.52
C MET A 387 6.35 15.15 21.54
N PRO A 388 5.82 13.99 21.09
CA PRO A 388 5.51 12.88 21.99
C PRO A 388 6.75 12.36 22.74
N ASP A 389 6.56 11.84 23.96
CA ASP A 389 7.63 11.31 24.82
C ASP A 389 8.47 10.18 24.19
N TRP A 390 7.92 9.48 23.20
CA TRP A 390 8.65 8.43 22.49
C TRP A 390 9.62 8.97 21.42
N VAL A 391 9.59 10.27 21.11
CA VAL A 391 10.57 10.96 20.27
C VAL A 391 11.70 11.43 21.18
N THR A 392 12.92 10.98 20.91
CA THR A 392 14.10 11.42 21.67
C THR A 392 14.33 12.92 21.46
N ARG A 393 14.56 13.64 22.55
CA ARG A 393 14.87 15.08 22.56
C ARG A 393 16.20 15.33 23.23
N ALA A 394 17.08 16.14 22.63
CA ALA A 394 18.38 16.48 23.16
C ALA A 394 18.72 17.98 22.90
N GLN A 395 19.56 18.59 23.73
CA GLN A 395 19.96 19.97 23.55
C GLN A 395 21.07 20.14 22.51
N THR A 396 21.88 19.09 22.32
CA THR A 396 22.97 19.07 21.34
C THR A 396 22.92 17.81 20.48
N LEU A 397 23.59 17.88 19.34
CA LEU A 397 23.76 16.66 18.48
C LEU A 397 24.61 15.59 19.16
N ASP A 398 25.51 16.00 20.09
CA ASP A 398 26.34 15.07 20.86
C ASP A 398 25.50 14.25 21.84
N ASP A 399 24.61 14.93 22.58
CA ASP A 399 23.67 14.25 23.49
C ASP A 399 22.77 13.28 22.71
N LEU A 400 22.31 13.70 21.51
CA LEU A 400 21.49 12.85 20.66
C LEU A 400 22.27 11.63 20.13
N ALA A 401 23.53 11.85 19.74
CA ALA A 401 24.43 10.78 19.32
C ALA A 401 24.68 9.76 20.44
N GLU A 402 24.87 10.23 21.67
CA GLU A 402 25.06 9.36 22.84
C GLU A 402 23.84 8.46 23.07
N VAL A 403 22.61 9.01 23.02
CA VAL A 403 21.38 8.23 23.19
C VAL A 403 21.23 7.12 22.15
N PHE A 404 21.59 7.41 20.89
CA PHE A 404 21.48 6.44 19.80
C PHE A 404 22.73 5.57 19.59
N GLY A 405 23.79 5.78 20.39
CA GLY A 405 25.06 5.06 20.23
C GLY A 405 25.77 5.39 18.92
N LEU A 406 25.61 6.61 18.40
CA LEU A 406 26.24 7.07 17.17
C LEU A 406 27.61 7.71 17.44
N PRO A 407 28.56 7.65 16.48
CA PRO A 407 29.80 8.42 16.57
C PRO A 407 29.50 9.93 16.47
N ALA A 408 29.59 10.66 17.60
CA ALA A 408 29.20 12.06 17.68
C ALA A 408 29.96 12.96 16.67
N ALA A 409 31.26 12.74 16.48
CA ALA A 409 32.06 13.49 15.51
C ALA A 409 31.57 13.29 14.06
N GLU A 410 31.21 12.08 13.69
CA GLU A 410 30.68 11.77 12.36
C GLU A 410 29.28 12.37 12.15
N LEU A 411 28.42 12.31 13.18
CA LEU A 411 27.09 12.93 13.12
C LEU A 411 27.21 14.44 12.91
N ARG A 412 28.08 15.13 13.68
CA ARG A 412 28.33 16.58 13.49
C ARG A 412 28.83 16.87 12.07
N ALA A 413 29.86 16.16 11.60
CA ALA A 413 30.38 16.35 10.25
C ALA A 413 29.33 16.14 9.15
N THR A 414 28.45 15.17 9.35
CA THR A 414 27.31 14.91 8.44
C THR A 414 26.32 16.07 8.43
N VAL A 415 25.95 16.57 9.60
CA VAL A 415 25.01 17.70 9.74
C VAL A 415 25.62 18.99 9.20
N ASP A 416 26.90 19.29 9.52
CA ASP A 416 27.59 20.48 9.02
C ASP A 416 27.65 20.52 7.50
N ARG A 417 28.03 19.39 6.88
CA ARG A 417 28.04 19.25 5.41
C ARG A 417 26.65 19.41 4.80
N PHE A 418 25.64 18.77 5.38
CA PHE A 418 24.26 18.91 4.91
C PHE A 418 23.78 20.36 5.04
N ASN A 419 24.05 21.03 6.16
CA ASN A 419 23.65 22.40 6.42
C ASN A 419 24.27 23.38 5.41
N GLU A 420 25.57 23.22 5.10
CA GLU A 420 26.25 24.03 4.07
C GLU A 420 25.55 23.88 2.72
N ASN A 421 25.29 22.65 2.28
CA ASN A 421 24.63 22.37 1.02
C ASN A 421 23.16 22.86 1.00
N ALA A 422 22.41 22.65 2.07
CA ALA A 422 21.02 23.07 2.19
C ALA A 422 20.86 24.60 2.15
N ARG A 423 21.79 25.37 2.75
CA ARG A 423 21.80 26.85 2.64
C ARG A 423 22.00 27.30 1.19
N ASN A 424 22.77 26.55 0.41
CA ASN A 424 22.97 26.80 -1.02
C ASN A 424 21.80 26.28 -1.88
N GLY A 425 20.86 25.54 -1.31
CA GLY A 425 19.70 24.97 -2.01
C GLY A 425 20.04 23.78 -2.91
N VAL A 426 21.09 23.05 -2.61
CA VAL A 426 21.55 21.87 -3.36
C VAL A 426 21.87 20.70 -2.43
N ASP A 427 21.77 19.48 -2.94
CA ASP A 427 22.24 18.26 -2.27
C ASP A 427 23.11 17.43 -3.24
N PRO A 428 24.41 17.71 -3.33
CA PRO A 428 25.33 17.00 -4.23
C PRO A 428 25.55 15.53 -3.83
N ASP A 429 25.16 15.12 -2.63
CA ASP A 429 25.35 13.76 -2.15
C ASP A 429 24.25 12.80 -2.66
N PHE A 430 22.99 13.26 -2.71
CA PHE A 430 21.82 12.42 -3.02
C PHE A 430 20.78 13.09 -3.92
N ALA A 431 21.04 14.27 -4.45
CA ALA A 431 20.13 15.01 -5.34
C ALA A 431 18.74 15.31 -4.74
N ARG A 432 18.66 15.41 -3.38
CA ARG A 432 17.40 15.71 -2.70
C ARG A 432 16.86 17.07 -3.09
N GLY A 433 15.58 17.13 -3.45
CA GLY A 433 14.88 18.33 -3.88
C GLY A 433 14.92 18.56 -5.41
N GLU A 434 15.64 17.77 -6.18
CA GLU A 434 15.65 17.89 -7.65
C GLU A 434 14.36 17.35 -8.27
N SER A 435 13.76 16.28 -7.70
CA SER A 435 12.50 15.70 -8.15
C SER A 435 11.29 16.53 -7.72
N ALA A 436 10.26 16.61 -8.57
CA ALA A 436 8.96 17.15 -8.18
C ALA A 436 8.34 16.36 -7.02
N TYR A 437 8.56 15.04 -6.96
CA TYR A 437 8.11 14.23 -5.83
C TYR A 437 8.81 14.61 -4.52
N ASP A 438 10.13 14.86 -4.54
CA ASP A 438 10.89 15.27 -3.37
C ASP A 438 10.34 16.55 -2.73
N ARG A 439 9.92 17.49 -3.57
CA ARG A 439 9.42 18.80 -3.16
C ARG A 439 7.99 18.76 -2.62
N TRP A 440 7.19 17.80 -3.05
CA TRP A 440 5.77 17.70 -2.74
C TRP A 440 5.43 17.84 -1.24
N PRO A 441 6.09 17.14 -0.29
CA PRO A 441 5.75 17.20 1.12
C PRO A 441 5.90 18.58 1.76
N GLY A 442 6.83 19.40 1.28
CA GLY A 442 7.11 20.73 1.79
C GLY A 442 6.55 21.88 0.94
N ALA A 443 6.03 21.59 -0.25
CA ALA A 443 5.63 22.60 -1.24
C ALA A 443 4.61 23.61 -0.71
N GLY A 444 3.61 23.17 0.05
CA GLY A 444 2.60 24.06 0.64
C GLY A 444 3.11 25.05 1.69
N HIS A 445 4.36 24.93 2.12
CA HIS A 445 5.01 25.79 3.11
C HIS A 445 6.22 26.58 2.54
N ALA A 446 6.51 26.41 1.26
CA ALA A 446 7.61 27.08 0.58
C ALA A 446 7.15 28.38 -0.10
N ALA A 447 8.04 29.37 -0.14
CA ALA A 447 7.79 30.60 -0.91
C ALA A 447 7.78 30.32 -2.43
N ASP A 448 8.59 29.34 -2.84
CA ASP A 448 8.63 28.79 -4.19
C ASP A 448 8.53 27.26 -4.11
N PRO A 449 7.36 26.68 -4.39
CA PRO A 449 7.13 25.24 -4.34
C PRO A 449 8.03 24.42 -5.26
N ASP A 450 8.48 25.01 -6.36
CA ASP A 450 9.34 24.35 -7.35
C ASP A 450 10.83 24.41 -6.98
N SER A 451 11.18 25.16 -5.96
CA SER A 451 12.54 25.24 -5.46
C SER A 451 12.94 23.98 -4.67
N PRO A 452 14.19 23.49 -4.83
CA PRO A 452 14.74 22.43 -3.97
C PRO A 452 14.64 22.74 -2.47
N ARG A 453 14.55 24.02 -2.07
CA ARG A 453 14.32 24.48 -0.69
C ARG A 453 12.99 24.04 -0.09
N SER A 454 12.05 23.53 -0.90
CA SER A 454 10.84 22.87 -0.43
C SER A 454 11.13 21.53 0.27
N ALA A 455 12.27 20.90 -0.06
CA ALA A 455 12.77 19.68 0.57
C ALA A 455 14.06 19.88 1.37
N LEU A 456 14.76 21.02 1.22
CA LEU A 456 16.06 21.29 1.84
C LEU A 456 15.97 22.45 2.83
N GLY A 457 16.49 22.23 4.03
CA GLY A 457 16.67 23.25 5.06
C GLY A 457 17.70 22.77 6.08
N PRO A 458 18.51 23.70 6.65
CA PRO A 458 19.54 23.32 7.63
C PRO A 458 18.91 22.85 8.96
N LEU A 459 19.64 22.00 9.68
CA LEU A 459 19.37 21.57 11.06
C LEU A 459 20.27 22.37 12.02
N GLU A 460 19.73 23.40 12.67
CA GLU A 460 20.55 24.33 13.46
C GLU A 460 19.87 24.75 14.77
N ALA A 461 18.55 24.58 14.87
CA ALA A 461 17.77 25.09 15.99
C ALA A 461 17.59 24.04 17.09
N ALA A 462 18.30 24.18 18.21
CA ALA A 462 18.04 23.32 19.37
C ALA A 462 16.63 23.56 19.95
N PRO A 463 16.00 22.55 20.60
CA PRO A 463 16.49 21.19 20.75
C PRO A 463 16.45 20.40 19.45
N PHE A 464 17.31 19.38 19.38
CA PHE A 464 17.31 18.39 18.33
C PHE A 464 16.47 17.20 18.74
N TYR A 465 15.90 16.52 17.76
CA TYR A 465 15.02 15.36 17.94
C TYR A 465 15.48 14.19 17.10
N GLY A 466 15.13 12.99 17.54
CA GLY A 466 15.40 11.78 16.76
C GLY A 466 14.45 10.65 17.07
N ALA A 467 14.29 9.76 16.08
CA ALA A 467 13.56 8.51 16.21
C ALA A 467 14.18 7.44 15.33
N GLU A 468 14.15 6.17 15.79
CA GLU A 468 14.58 5.04 14.96
C GLU A 468 13.64 4.88 13.77
N VAL A 469 14.23 4.75 12.57
CA VAL A 469 13.54 4.46 11.32
C VAL A 469 13.85 3.03 10.92
N ALA A 470 12.82 2.21 10.80
CA ALA A 470 12.93 0.83 10.35
C ALA A 470 12.42 0.67 8.92
N ILE A 471 12.99 -0.26 8.16
CA ILE A 471 12.40 -0.66 6.89
C ILE A 471 11.28 -1.65 7.12
N SER A 472 10.12 -1.38 6.55
CA SER A 472 8.89 -2.13 6.64
C SER A 472 8.27 -2.34 5.26
N ALA A 473 7.09 -2.92 5.20
CA ALA A 473 6.30 -3.07 3.99
C ALA A 473 4.81 -2.85 4.24
N LEU A 474 4.14 -2.31 3.22
CA LEU A 474 2.68 -2.22 3.14
C LEU A 474 2.04 -3.53 2.66
N GLY A 475 2.86 -4.53 2.35
CA GLY A 475 2.51 -5.84 1.84
C GLY A 475 3.63 -6.40 0.97
N THR A 476 3.60 -7.71 0.69
CA THR A 476 4.54 -8.34 -0.23
C THR A 476 4.07 -8.22 -1.68
N LYS A 477 4.99 -8.39 -2.63
CA LYS A 477 4.73 -8.39 -4.08
C LYS A 477 4.88 -9.77 -4.71
N GLY A 478 5.35 -10.74 -3.93
CA GLY A 478 5.57 -12.11 -4.35
C GLY A 478 4.33 -12.98 -4.19
N GLY A 479 4.19 -13.95 -5.09
CA GLY A 479 3.11 -14.92 -5.06
C GLY A 479 2.99 -15.73 -6.33
N PRO A 480 1.90 -16.50 -6.51
CA PRO A 480 1.62 -17.20 -7.75
C PRO A 480 1.52 -16.22 -8.93
N ARG A 481 2.12 -16.60 -10.05
CA ARG A 481 1.95 -15.88 -11.32
C ARG A 481 0.54 -16.07 -11.82
N THR A 482 0.01 -15.04 -12.44
CA THR A 482 -1.28 -15.05 -13.12
C THR A 482 -1.13 -14.57 -14.55
N ASP A 483 -2.08 -14.94 -15.39
CA ASP A 483 -2.31 -14.29 -16.66
C ASP A 483 -3.00 -12.92 -16.47
N ARG A 484 -3.33 -12.26 -17.58
CA ARG A 484 -4.00 -10.96 -17.57
C ARG A 484 -5.44 -11.01 -17.04
N GLU A 485 -6.05 -12.16 -16.98
CA GLU A 485 -7.40 -12.42 -16.44
C GLU A 485 -7.37 -12.87 -14.97
N GLY A 486 -6.20 -13.00 -14.36
CA GLY A 486 -6.03 -13.42 -12.97
C GLY A 486 -6.09 -14.92 -12.73
N ARG A 487 -6.05 -15.76 -13.81
CA ARG A 487 -5.90 -17.21 -13.68
C ARG A 487 -4.50 -17.55 -13.20
N VAL A 488 -4.39 -18.42 -12.22
CA VAL A 488 -3.10 -18.87 -11.70
C VAL A 488 -2.43 -19.83 -12.69
N LEU A 489 -1.12 -19.65 -12.91
CA LEU A 489 -0.30 -20.48 -13.76
C LEU A 489 0.49 -21.50 -12.93
N ASP A 490 0.67 -22.71 -13.46
CA ASP A 490 1.55 -23.72 -12.91
C ASP A 490 3.03 -23.50 -13.32
N VAL A 491 3.93 -24.39 -12.89
CA VAL A 491 5.37 -24.27 -13.17
C VAL A 491 5.73 -24.40 -14.64
N ASP A 492 4.87 -24.97 -15.46
CA ASP A 492 5.05 -25.13 -16.90
C ASP A 492 4.44 -23.94 -17.68
N GLY A 493 3.71 -23.06 -16.99
CA GLY A 493 3.07 -21.86 -17.54
C GLY A 493 1.65 -22.10 -18.02
N ASP A 494 1.07 -23.25 -17.74
CA ASP A 494 -0.30 -23.59 -18.04
C ASP A 494 -1.25 -23.10 -16.94
N VAL A 495 -2.50 -22.81 -17.31
CA VAL A 495 -3.52 -22.37 -16.35
C VAL A 495 -3.91 -23.53 -15.42
N ILE A 496 -3.90 -23.29 -14.11
CA ILE A 496 -4.49 -24.20 -13.11
C ILE A 496 -6.01 -23.97 -13.12
N PRO A 497 -6.81 -24.91 -13.63
CA PRO A 497 -8.25 -24.72 -13.78
C PRO A 497 -8.95 -24.52 -12.43
N GLY A 498 -9.90 -23.58 -12.37
CA GLY A 498 -10.66 -23.27 -11.17
C GLY A 498 -9.93 -22.40 -10.15
N LEU A 499 -8.66 -22.00 -10.40
CA LEU A 499 -7.88 -21.17 -9.46
C LEU A 499 -7.54 -19.80 -10.05
N TYR A 500 -7.82 -18.77 -9.24
CA TYR A 500 -7.55 -17.36 -9.55
C TYR A 500 -6.84 -16.67 -8.38
N ALA A 501 -6.13 -15.57 -8.66
CA ALA A 501 -5.51 -14.77 -7.61
C ALA A 501 -5.57 -13.26 -7.92
N ALA A 502 -5.70 -12.43 -6.86
CA ALA A 502 -5.76 -10.99 -6.98
C ALA A 502 -5.19 -10.29 -5.73
N GLY A 503 -4.55 -9.15 -5.93
CA GLY A 503 -3.94 -8.35 -4.86
C GLY A 503 -2.58 -8.90 -4.41
N ASN A 504 -2.19 -8.62 -3.16
CA ASN A 504 -0.83 -8.92 -2.69
C ASN A 504 -0.49 -10.42 -2.58
N VAL A 505 -1.47 -11.32 -2.68
CA VAL A 505 -1.21 -12.76 -2.71
C VAL A 505 -0.55 -13.21 -4.01
N MET A 506 -0.74 -12.46 -5.12
CA MET A 506 -0.20 -12.80 -6.43
C MET A 506 1.13 -12.10 -6.73
N ALA A 507 1.88 -12.61 -7.70
CA ALA A 507 3.04 -11.93 -8.26
C ALA A 507 2.60 -10.59 -8.88
N SER A 508 3.03 -9.48 -8.28
CA SER A 508 2.61 -8.14 -8.69
C SER A 508 3.05 -7.82 -10.13
N PRO A 509 2.15 -7.29 -10.99
CA PRO A 509 2.51 -6.82 -12.33
C PRO A 509 3.48 -5.63 -12.32
N ALA A 510 3.63 -4.95 -11.18
CA ALA A 510 4.53 -3.81 -11.02
C ALA A 510 5.99 -4.18 -10.76
N GLY A 511 6.36 -5.48 -10.73
CA GLY A 511 7.73 -5.89 -10.45
C GLY A 511 8.25 -5.30 -9.13
N MET A 512 9.47 -4.71 -9.15
CA MET A 512 10.04 -4.03 -7.98
C MET A 512 9.54 -2.59 -7.78
N VAL A 513 8.80 -2.04 -8.71
CA VAL A 513 8.47 -0.61 -8.80
C VAL A 513 7.20 -0.25 -8.03
N TYR A 514 7.09 1.01 -7.64
CA TYR A 514 5.86 1.65 -7.19
C TYR A 514 5.66 2.94 -7.98
N GLY A 515 4.80 2.91 -9.01
CA GLY A 515 4.65 4.01 -9.97
C GLY A 515 4.10 5.31 -9.36
N GLY A 516 3.20 5.20 -8.38
CA GLY A 516 2.60 6.35 -7.70
C GLY A 516 1.71 5.91 -6.55
N ALA A 517 1.26 6.88 -5.74
CA ALA A 517 0.44 6.62 -4.56
C ALA A 517 -0.84 5.84 -4.92
N GLY A 518 -0.93 4.60 -4.43
CA GLY A 518 -2.09 3.74 -4.64
C GLY A 518 -1.95 2.67 -5.71
N ALA A 519 -0.75 2.46 -6.31
CA ALA A 519 -0.57 1.38 -7.29
C ALA A 519 -0.87 -0.01 -6.69
N THR A 520 -0.67 -0.21 -5.40
CA THR A 520 -1.08 -1.43 -4.69
C THR A 520 -2.58 -1.70 -4.81
N LEU A 521 -3.41 -0.67 -4.55
CA LEU A 521 -4.86 -0.80 -4.65
C LEU A 521 -5.36 -0.85 -6.10
N ALA A 522 -4.63 -0.23 -7.05
CA ALA A 522 -4.91 -0.38 -8.47
C ALA A 522 -4.76 -1.85 -8.91
N VAL A 523 -3.65 -2.50 -8.56
CA VAL A 523 -3.44 -3.94 -8.80
C VAL A 523 -4.55 -4.76 -8.14
N ALA A 524 -4.87 -4.49 -6.89
CA ALA A 524 -5.91 -5.21 -6.15
C ALA A 524 -7.29 -5.10 -6.83
N GLY A 525 -7.69 -3.88 -7.23
CA GLY A 525 -8.98 -3.63 -7.88
C GLY A 525 -9.06 -4.21 -9.29
N VAL A 526 -8.01 -3.98 -10.10
CA VAL A 526 -7.97 -4.45 -11.49
C VAL A 526 -7.99 -5.98 -11.56
N TRP A 527 -7.09 -6.65 -10.82
CA TRP A 527 -7.06 -8.12 -10.80
C TRP A 527 -8.27 -8.73 -10.10
N GLY A 528 -8.81 -8.06 -9.06
CA GLY A 528 -10.08 -8.46 -8.47
C GLY A 528 -11.22 -8.45 -9.48
N LEU A 529 -11.32 -7.38 -10.29
CA LEU A 529 -12.31 -7.29 -11.37
C LEU A 529 -12.13 -8.39 -12.43
N TYR A 530 -10.89 -8.61 -12.87
CA TYR A 530 -10.58 -9.60 -13.89
C TYR A 530 -10.82 -11.03 -13.38
N ALA A 531 -10.28 -11.40 -12.24
CA ALA A 531 -10.45 -12.72 -11.63
C ALA A 531 -11.93 -13.06 -11.37
N GLY A 532 -12.70 -12.10 -10.83
CA GLY A 532 -14.13 -12.30 -10.60
C GLY A 532 -14.93 -12.54 -11.87
N ARG A 533 -14.61 -11.84 -12.96
CA ARG A 533 -15.23 -12.04 -14.27
C ARG A 533 -14.82 -13.37 -14.90
N ALA A 534 -13.52 -13.67 -14.92
CA ALA A 534 -12.98 -14.89 -15.50
C ALA A 534 -13.52 -16.13 -14.81
N ALA A 535 -13.62 -16.12 -13.48
CA ALA A 535 -14.18 -17.21 -12.69
C ALA A 535 -15.60 -17.61 -13.11
N VAL A 536 -16.41 -16.67 -13.59
CA VAL A 536 -17.76 -16.95 -14.10
C VAL A 536 -17.73 -17.38 -15.58
N GLN A 537 -16.90 -16.74 -16.41
CA GLN A 537 -16.83 -17.00 -17.84
C GLN A 537 -16.30 -18.41 -18.15
N ASP A 538 -15.31 -18.88 -17.38
CA ASP A 538 -14.67 -20.17 -17.59
C ASP A 538 -15.59 -21.35 -17.21
N ARG A 539 -16.49 -21.17 -16.22
CA ARG A 539 -17.56 -22.14 -15.91
C ARG A 539 -18.42 -22.46 -17.13
N GLY A 540 -18.76 -21.47 -17.94
CA GLY A 540 -19.55 -21.66 -19.16
C GLY A 540 -18.83 -22.40 -20.27
N ARG A 541 -17.49 -22.50 -20.20
CA ARG A 541 -16.69 -23.26 -21.19
C ARG A 541 -16.57 -24.74 -20.86
N THR A 542 -16.33 -25.06 -19.57
CA THR A 542 -16.29 -26.47 -19.10
C THR A 542 -17.63 -27.18 -19.25
N ALA A 543 -18.76 -26.49 -19.05
CA ALA A 543 -20.09 -27.04 -19.22
C ALA A 543 -20.50 -27.26 -20.70
N ARG A 544 -19.75 -26.78 -21.70
CA ARG A 544 -20.03 -26.95 -23.13
C ARG A 544 -19.19 -28.04 -23.81
N THR A 545 -18.23 -28.61 -23.10
CA THR A 545 -17.35 -29.68 -23.62
C THR A 545 -17.75 -31.06 -23.15
N ASP A 546 -18.79 -31.20 -22.33
CA ASP A 546 -19.50 -32.41 -21.95
C ASP A 546 -20.82 -32.53 -22.75
#